data_074446ee9227c54ef2931fa6d9cac303
#
_entry.id   074446ee9227c54ef2931fa6d9cac303
#
_cell.length_a   1.000
_cell.length_b   1.000
_cell.length_c   1.000
_cell.angle_alpha   90.00
_cell.angle_beta   90.00
_cell.angle_gamma   90.00
#
_symmetry.space_group_name_H-M   'P 1'
#
loop_
_entity.id
_entity.type
_entity.pdbx_description
1 polymer ?
#
loop_
_entity_poly.entity_id
_entity_poly.type
_entity_poly.pdbx_seq_one_letter_code
_entity_poly.pdbx_strand_id
1 'polypeptide(L)'
;MRDLELDIISPETIHSGRATDAYFERTDATLAHADRTPQVVAEVTADQFPTGEFALLADHAVDVDAIPPGRCFDGGPVMRISGPYRDFARLETALLGLLSHASGITTAARRVREAAPDSPVLSFGARHVHPSIAAVVERSALVAGLDGFSHVAAGDQIDRAASGTMPHALLLCFGRGEQEAAWQAFDAAVGDDTQRIALCDTFSDEVDESLRAADALGD
;
A
#
# COMPACT_ATOMS: atom_id res chain seq x y z
N MET A 1 -1.94 16.24 28.77
CA MET A 1 -1.60 15.97 27.36
C MET A 1 -2.60 14.90 26.95
N ARG A 2 -3.57 15.19 26.09
CA ARG A 2 -4.40 14.14 25.52
C ARG A 2 -3.46 13.24 24.75
N ASP A 3 -3.51 11.92 24.98
CA ASP A 3 -2.89 10.97 24.08
C ASP A 3 -3.42 11.32 22.69
N LEU A 4 -2.52 11.57 21.74
CA LEU A 4 -2.84 11.65 20.34
C LEU A 4 -3.25 10.21 19.94
N GLU A 5 -4.48 9.85 20.26
CA GLU A 5 -5.15 8.77 19.56
C GLU A 5 -5.18 9.25 18.11
N LEU A 6 -4.33 8.66 17.29
CA LEU A 6 -4.46 8.79 15.86
C LEU A 6 -5.88 8.31 15.55
N ASP A 7 -6.70 9.14 14.90
CA ASP A 7 -8.09 8.82 14.55
C ASP A 7 -8.15 7.67 13.52
N ILE A 8 -7.67 6.49 13.94
CA ILE A 8 -7.56 5.30 13.12
C ILE A 8 -8.49 4.24 13.68
N ILE A 9 -9.32 3.70 12.82
CA ILE A 9 -10.18 2.56 13.17
C ILE A 9 -9.29 1.32 13.33
N SER A 10 -9.38 0.66 14.49
CA SER A 10 -8.57 -0.53 14.77
C SER A 10 -8.99 -1.74 13.91
N PRO A 11 -8.11 -2.70 13.67
CA PRO A 11 -8.46 -3.95 12.99
C PRO A 11 -9.64 -4.68 13.66
N GLU A 12 -9.69 -4.71 14.99
CA GLU A 12 -10.79 -5.34 15.73
C GLU A 12 -12.13 -4.65 15.46
N THR A 13 -12.12 -3.31 15.33
CA THR A 13 -13.33 -2.55 14.97
C THR A 13 -13.81 -2.90 13.56
N ILE A 14 -12.89 -3.11 12.62
CA ILE A 14 -13.19 -3.53 11.26
C ILE A 14 -13.76 -4.96 11.25
N HIS A 15 -13.06 -5.92 11.87
CA HIS A 15 -13.48 -7.32 11.91
C HIS A 15 -14.81 -7.53 12.65
N SER A 16 -15.10 -6.73 13.67
CA SER A 16 -16.38 -6.80 14.39
C SER A 16 -17.57 -6.22 13.61
N GLY A 17 -17.35 -5.70 12.39
CA GLY A 17 -18.39 -5.04 11.59
C GLY A 17 -18.88 -3.72 12.18
N ARG A 18 -18.08 -3.05 13.02
CA ARG A 18 -18.40 -1.70 13.53
C ARG A 18 -17.93 -0.57 12.63
N ALA A 19 -16.96 -0.84 11.75
CA ALA A 19 -16.55 0.08 10.70
C ALA A 19 -17.52 -0.01 9.51
N THR A 20 -18.76 0.39 9.74
CA THR A 20 -19.87 0.23 8.81
C THR A 20 -20.73 1.49 8.73
N ASP A 21 -21.46 1.65 7.63
CA ASP A 21 -22.47 2.70 7.52
C ASP A 21 -23.70 2.37 8.36
N ALA A 22 -24.31 3.40 8.98
CA ALA A 22 -25.41 3.24 9.92
C ALA A 22 -26.64 2.50 9.33
N TYR A 23 -26.82 2.54 8.02
CA TYR A 23 -27.93 1.83 7.38
C TYR A 23 -27.76 0.30 7.40
N PHE A 24 -26.52 -0.22 7.41
CA PHE A 24 -26.26 -1.66 7.55
C PHE A 24 -26.56 -2.15 8.98
N GLU A 25 -26.25 -1.36 10.02
CA GLU A 25 -26.67 -1.67 11.39
C GLU A 25 -28.21 -1.74 11.51
N ARG A 26 -28.89 -0.77 10.88
CA ARG A 26 -30.35 -0.72 10.86
C ARG A 26 -30.95 -1.89 10.09
N THR A 27 -30.33 -2.28 8.99
CA THR A 27 -30.74 -3.43 8.19
C THR A 27 -30.61 -4.72 8.98
N ASP A 28 -29.45 -4.95 9.63
CA ASP A 28 -29.25 -6.13 10.48
C ASP A 28 -30.26 -6.18 11.63
N ALA A 29 -30.46 -5.07 12.33
CA ALA A 29 -31.46 -4.98 13.41
C ALA A 29 -32.90 -5.23 12.92
N THR A 30 -33.24 -4.73 11.73
CA THR A 30 -34.57 -4.95 11.13
C THR A 30 -34.78 -6.41 10.75
N LEU A 31 -33.80 -7.05 10.13
CA LEU A 31 -33.86 -8.47 9.78
C LEU A 31 -33.92 -9.35 11.01
N ALA A 32 -33.18 -9.00 12.07
CA ALA A 32 -33.23 -9.68 13.38
C ALA A 32 -34.61 -9.59 14.00
N HIS A 33 -35.20 -8.38 14.01
CA HIS A 33 -36.54 -8.16 14.57
C HIS A 33 -37.64 -8.93 13.81
N ALA A 34 -37.46 -9.03 12.48
CA ALA A 34 -38.40 -9.75 11.62
C ALA A 34 -38.16 -11.28 11.54
N ASP A 35 -37.19 -11.79 12.32
CA ASP A 35 -36.75 -13.19 12.27
C ASP A 35 -36.39 -13.66 10.82
N ARG A 36 -35.66 -12.82 10.12
CA ARG A 36 -35.27 -13.09 8.71
C ARG A 36 -33.75 -13.30 8.61
N THR A 37 -33.38 -14.39 7.94
CA THR A 37 -31.98 -14.72 7.58
C THR A 37 -31.93 -15.13 6.11
N PRO A 38 -32.09 -14.18 5.18
CA PRO A 38 -32.13 -14.48 3.76
C PRO A 38 -30.78 -14.98 3.27
N GLN A 39 -30.82 -16.04 2.44
CA GLN A 39 -29.66 -16.45 1.66
C GLN A 39 -29.57 -15.56 0.43
N VAL A 40 -28.39 -14.99 0.21
CA VAL A 40 -28.16 -14.06 -0.90
C VAL A 40 -26.86 -14.40 -1.65
N VAL A 41 -26.75 -13.89 -2.85
CA VAL A 41 -25.50 -13.78 -3.60
C VAL A 41 -25.28 -12.30 -3.85
N ALA A 42 -24.29 -11.73 -3.20
CA ALA A 42 -23.86 -10.36 -3.42
C ALA A 42 -22.72 -10.34 -4.45
N GLU A 43 -22.79 -9.42 -5.39
CA GLU A 43 -21.75 -9.22 -6.41
C GLU A 43 -21.09 -7.86 -6.21
N VAL A 44 -19.75 -7.86 -6.16
CA VAL A 44 -18.94 -6.64 -6.20
C VAL A 44 -18.45 -6.44 -7.63
N THR A 45 -18.73 -5.27 -8.19
CA THR A 45 -18.26 -4.87 -9.52
C THR A 45 -17.23 -3.76 -9.41
N ALA A 46 -16.29 -3.72 -10.36
CA ALA A 46 -15.30 -2.66 -10.45
C ALA A 46 -14.96 -2.38 -11.92
N ASP A 47 -14.51 -1.16 -12.19
CA ASP A 47 -14.10 -0.74 -13.54
C ASP A 47 -12.59 -0.85 -13.76
N GLN A 48 -11.82 -1.17 -12.71
CA GLN A 48 -10.36 -1.19 -12.74
C GLN A 48 -9.84 -2.40 -11.94
N PHE A 49 -8.52 -2.68 -12.03
CA PHE A 49 -7.89 -3.83 -11.39
C PHE A 49 -8.27 -4.00 -9.91
N PRO A 50 -8.94 -5.07 -9.55
CA PRO A 50 -9.24 -5.34 -8.16
C PRO A 50 -7.97 -5.84 -7.46
N THR A 51 -7.68 -5.25 -6.32
CA THR A 51 -6.74 -5.79 -5.33
C THR A 51 -7.41 -5.69 -3.98
N GLY A 52 -7.39 -6.74 -3.20
CA GLY A 52 -8.01 -6.70 -1.88
C GLY A 52 -7.67 -7.93 -1.07
N GLU A 53 -7.83 -7.81 0.23
CA GLU A 53 -7.77 -8.94 1.12
C GLU A 53 -9.17 -9.43 1.45
N PHE A 54 -9.38 -10.72 1.24
CA PHE A 54 -10.64 -11.39 1.55
C PHE A 54 -10.63 -12.00 2.96
N ALA A 55 -9.53 -11.83 3.71
CA ALA A 55 -9.39 -12.28 5.09
C ALA A 55 -10.49 -11.74 6.02
N LEU A 56 -11.07 -10.58 5.68
CA LEU A 56 -12.20 -10.01 6.41
C LEU A 56 -13.42 -10.95 6.49
N LEU A 57 -13.59 -11.83 5.52
CA LEU A 57 -14.72 -12.77 5.44
C LEU A 57 -14.38 -14.19 5.92
N ALA A 58 -13.12 -14.46 6.28
CA ALA A 58 -12.64 -15.82 6.58
C ALA A 58 -13.36 -16.50 7.75
N ASP A 59 -13.79 -15.73 8.75
CA ASP A 59 -14.45 -16.24 9.95
C ASP A 59 -16.00 -16.22 9.85
N HIS A 60 -16.53 -15.93 8.67
CA HIS A 60 -17.97 -15.84 8.42
C HIS A 60 -18.47 -17.04 7.61
N ALA A 61 -19.75 -17.43 7.84
CA ALA A 61 -20.37 -18.57 7.19
C ALA A 61 -20.82 -18.25 5.75
N VAL A 62 -19.86 -17.81 4.91
CA VAL A 62 -20.09 -17.42 3.52
C VAL A 62 -19.10 -18.10 2.58
N ASP A 63 -19.53 -18.35 1.35
CA ASP A 63 -18.65 -18.73 0.25
C ASP A 63 -18.23 -17.50 -0.55
N VAL A 64 -16.95 -17.40 -0.89
CA VAL A 64 -16.38 -16.26 -1.63
C VAL A 64 -15.68 -16.75 -2.89
N ASP A 65 -16.19 -16.30 -4.03
CA ASP A 65 -15.52 -16.44 -5.33
C ASP A 65 -14.98 -15.07 -5.76
N ALA A 66 -13.69 -14.96 -6.06
CA ALA A 66 -13.09 -13.71 -6.44
C ALA A 66 -12.00 -13.85 -7.50
N ILE A 67 -11.80 -12.81 -8.30
CA ILE A 67 -10.68 -12.71 -9.22
C ILE A 67 -9.38 -12.55 -8.40
N PRO A 68 -8.33 -13.34 -8.69
CA PRO A 68 -7.06 -13.18 -7.98
C PRO A 68 -6.48 -11.75 -8.10
N PRO A 69 -5.78 -11.25 -7.04
CA PRO A 69 -5.13 -9.95 -7.07
C PRO A 69 -4.21 -9.78 -8.29
N GLY A 70 -4.17 -8.57 -8.84
CA GLY A 70 -3.31 -8.24 -9.99
C GLY A 70 -3.82 -8.71 -11.35
N ARG A 71 -4.97 -9.41 -11.43
CA ARG A 71 -5.59 -9.79 -12.69
C ARG A 71 -6.38 -8.65 -13.30
N CYS A 72 -6.23 -8.48 -14.62
CA CYS A 72 -7.13 -7.65 -15.41
C CYS A 72 -8.47 -8.36 -15.58
N PHE A 73 -9.54 -7.60 -15.65
CA PHE A 73 -10.87 -8.12 -15.99
C PHE A 73 -11.54 -7.17 -16.99
N ASP A 74 -12.52 -7.69 -17.71
CA ASP A 74 -13.26 -6.97 -18.76
C ASP A 74 -14.75 -6.97 -18.41
N GLY A 75 -15.09 -6.21 -17.38
CA GLY A 75 -16.47 -6.10 -16.87
C GLY A 75 -16.92 -7.30 -16.03
N GLY A 76 -18.13 -7.19 -15.47
CA GLY A 76 -18.72 -8.21 -14.60
C GLY A 76 -18.27 -8.12 -13.15
N PRO A 77 -18.72 -9.05 -12.32
CA PRO A 77 -18.36 -9.08 -10.91
C PRO A 77 -16.91 -9.53 -10.71
N VAL A 78 -16.20 -8.83 -9.85
CA VAL A 78 -14.83 -9.15 -9.41
C VAL A 78 -14.83 -10.06 -8.18
N MET A 79 -15.96 -10.09 -7.46
CA MET A 79 -16.19 -10.94 -6.30
C MET A 79 -17.68 -11.28 -6.18
N ARG A 80 -17.95 -12.51 -5.73
CA ARG A 80 -19.26 -12.96 -5.29
C ARG A 80 -19.17 -13.47 -3.87
N ILE A 81 -20.12 -13.08 -3.03
CA ILE A 81 -20.27 -13.55 -1.66
C ILE A 81 -21.62 -14.23 -1.55
N SER A 82 -21.64 -15.52 -1.23
CA SER A 82 -22.84 -16.33 -1.14
C SER A 82 -23.04 -16.81 0.30
N GLY A 83 -24.20 -16.53 0.89
CA GLY A 83 -24.51 -16.96 2.26
C GLY A 83 -25.61 -16.14 2.92
N PRO A 84 -25.79 -16.32 4.25
CA PRO A 84 -26.74 -15.53 5.02
C PRO A 84 -26.35 -14.06 5.00
N TYR A 85 -27.21 -13.18 4.50
CA TYR A 85 -26.87 -11.74 4.36
C TYR A 85 -26.44 -11.10 5.69
N ARG A 86 -27.05 -11.48 6.80
CA ARG A 86 -26.72 -10.95 8.12
C ARG A 86 -25.28 -11.24 8.57
N ASP A 87 -24.67 -12.29 8.05
CA ASP A 87 -23.29 -12.68 8.43
C ASP A 87 -22.24 -11.73 7.85
N PHE A 88 -22.54 -11.01 6.76
CA PHE A 88 -21.60 -10.10 6.14
C PHE A 88 -22.11 -8.67 5.88
N ALA A 89 -23.41 -8.39 6.08
CA ALA A 89 -24.00 -7.08 5.78
C ALA A 89 -23.25 -5.90 6.43
N ARG A 90 -22.78 -6.05 7.66
CA ARG A 90 -22.05 -5.02 8.41
C ARG A 90 -20.59 -4.87 7.97
N LEU A 91 -20.06 -5.79 7.18
CA LEU A 91 -18.70 -5.76 6.64
C LEU A 91 -18.63 -5.10 5.26
N GLU A 92 -19.78 -4.83 4.61
CA GLU A 92 -19.84 -4.32 3.25
C GLU A 92 -19.06 -3.01 3.08
N THR A 93 -19.24 -2.04 3.98
CA THR A 93 -18.52 -0.75 3.92
C THR A 93 -17.01 -0.95 3.97
N ALA A 94 -16.52 -1.75 4.91
CA ALA A 94 -15.08 -1.99 5.05
C ALA A 94 -14.52 -2.77 3.86
N LEU A 95 -15.25 -3.79 3.38
CA LEU A 95 -14.88 -4.60 2.22
C LEU A 95 -14.73 -3.74 0.97
N LEU A 96 -15.72 -2.90 0.67
CA LEU A 96 -15.69 -2.01 -0.49
C LEU A 96 -14.58 -0.96 -0.36
N GLY A 97 -14.33 -0.43 0.84
CA GLY A 97 -13.23 0.50 1.10
C GLY A 97 -11.86 -0.12 0.84
N LEU A 98 -11.62 -1.34 1.33
CA LEU A 98 -10.38 -2.09 1.09
C LEU A 98 -10.17 -2.36 -0.41
N LEU A 99 -11.21 -2.84 -1.10
CA LEU A 99 -11.14 -3.14 -2.52
C LEU A 99 -10.91 -1.87 -3.36
N SER A 100 -11.69 -0.82 -3.16
CA SER A 100 -11.62 0.39 -4.00
C SER A 100 -10.29 1.12 -3.84
N HIS A 101 -9.80 1.25 -2.60
CA HIS A 101 -8.54 1.96 -2.34
C HIS A 101 -7.34 1.23 -2.94
N ALA A 102 -7.20 -0.06 -2.65
CA ALA A 102 -6.11 -0.87 -3.18
C ALA A 102 -6.17 -0.98 -4.71
N SER A 103 -7.35 -1.15 -5.31
CA SER A 103 -7.54 -1.21 -6.76
C SER A 103 -7.14 0.10 -7.45
N GLY A 104 -7.50 1.25 -6.87
CA GLY A 104 -7.12 2.55 -7.39
C GLY A 104 -5.60 2.74 -7.45
N ILE A 105 -4.90 2.38 -6.36
CA ILE A 105 -3.45 2.45 -6.29
C ILE A 105 -2.80 1.50 -7.30
N THR A 106 -3.23 0.23 -7.33
CA THR A 106 -2.70 -0.77 -8.27
C THR A 106 -2.90 -0.34 -9.72
N THR A 107 -4.06 0.22 -10.06
CA THR A 107 -4.34 0.73 -11.41
C THR A 107 -3.40 1.88 -11.79
N ALA A 108 -3.18 2.84 -10.89
CA ALA A 108 -2.26 3.94 -11.12
C ALA A 108 -0.81 3.44 -11.29
N ALA A 109 -0.36 2.56 -10.41
CA ALA A 109 0.97 1.96 -10.46
C ALA A 109 1.18 1.11 -11.72
N ARG A 110 0.15 0.38 -12.17
CA ARG A 110 0.20 -0.39 -13.43
C ARG A 110 0.44 0.49 -14.65
N ARG A 111 -0.22 1.64 -14.72
CA ARG A 111 0.02 2.61 -15.80
C ARG A 111 1.46 3.12 -15.82
N VAL A 112 2.05 3.35 -14.64
CA VAL A 112 3.47 3.71 -14.52
C VAL A 112 4.36 2.58 -15.01
N ARG A 113 4.10 1.33 -14.58
CA ARG A 113 4.84 0.16 -15.04
C ARG A 113 4.77 -0.03 -16.56
N GLU A 114 3.60 0.17 -17.15
CA GLU A 114 3.40 0.06 -18.60
C GLU A 114 4.13 1.15 -19.39
N ALA A 115 4.28 2.35 -18.81
CA ALA A 115 5.04 3.44 -19.40
C ALA A 115 6.56 3.25 -19.31
N ALA A 116 7.06 2.40 -18.40
CA ALA A 116 8.48 2.14 -18.18
C ALA A 116 8.75 0.62 -18.04
N PRO A 117 8.48 -0.19 -19.10
CA PRO A 117 8.49 -1.66 -19.00
C PRO A 117 9.87 -2.24 -18.69
N ASP A 118 10.92 -1.61 -19.17
CA ASP A 118 12.30 -2.10 -19.08
C ASP A 118 13.15 -1.40 -18.01
N SER A 119 12.55 -0.46 -17.26
CA SER A 119 13.26 0.31 -16.22
C SER A 119 12.88 -0.17 -14.81
N PRO A 120 13.80 -0.14 -13.85
CA PRO A 120 13.42 -0.32 -12.44
C PRO A 120 12.47 0.80 -11.99
N VAL A 121 11.35 0.45 -11.40
CA VAL A 121 10.35 1.39 -10.88
C VAL A 121 10.09 1.09 -9.41
N LEU A 122 10.37 2.06 -8.55
CA LEU A 122 10.17 1.94 -7.09
C LEU A 122 9.00 2.81 -6.64
N SER A 123 8.25 2.32 -5.66
CA SER A 123 7.21 3.10 -4.98
C SER A 123 7.81 3.95 -3.86
N PHE A 124 7.55 5.24 -3.90
CA PHE A 124 7.83 6.21 -2.83
C PHE A 124 6.55 6.90 -2.36
N GLY A 125 5.41 6.20 -2.48
CA GLY A 125 4.07 6.71 -2.22
C GLY A 125 3.71 6.90 -0.75
N ALA A 126 4.43 6.27 0.18
CA ALA A 126 4.11 6.26 1.60
C ALA A 126 3.93 7.65 2.23
N ARG A 127 4.72 8.66 1.79
CA ARG A 127 4.65 10.03 2.32
C ARG A 127 3.45 10.84 1.83
N HIS A 128 2.64 10.29 0.92
CA HIS A 128 1.45 10.95 0.36
C HIS A 128 0.14 10.47 0.99
N VAL A 129 0.22 9.57 1.97
CA VAL A 129 -0.93 8.98 2.65
C VAL A 129 -0.73 8.98 4.16
N HIS A 130 -1.80 8.70 4.90
CA HIS A 130 -1.68 8.51 6.35
C HIS A 130 -0.74 7.32 6.64
N PRO A 131 0.20 7.42 7.60
CA PRO A 131 1.20 6.38 7.87
C PRO A 131 0.63 4.98 8.10
N SER A 132 -0.57 4.88 8.69
CA SER A 132 -1.23 3.59 8.96
C SER A 132 -1.64 2.81 7.71
N ILE A 133 -1.74 3.45 6.55
CA ILE A 133 -2.09 2.79 5.29
C ILE A 133 -0.91 2.72 4.32
N ALA A 134 0.29 3.10 4.75
CA ALA A 134 1.48 3.08 3.90
C ALA A 134 1.76 1.68 3.32
N ALA A 135 1.60 0.62 4.14
CA ALA A 135 1.78 -0.76 3.68
C ALA A 135 0.77 -1.17 2.59
N VAL A 136 -0.46 -0.67 2.65
CA VAL A 136 -1.47 -0.90 1.59
C VAL A 136 -1.02 -0.28 0.28
N VAL A 137 -0.45 0.94 0.32
CA VAL A 137 0.08 1.63 -0.86
C VAL A 137 1.22 0.84 -1.49
N GLU A 138 2.22 0.48 -0.69
CA GLU A 138 3.42 -0.21 -1.17
C GLU A 138 3.09 -1.62 -1.71
N ARG A 139 2.23 -2.36 -1.01
CA ARG A 139 1.78 -3.67 -1.49
C ARG A 139 1.00 -3.56 -2.81
N SER A 140 0.10 -2.59 -2.93
CA SER A 140 -0.67 -2.37 -4.15
C SER A 140 0.23 -2.01 -5.35
N ALA A 141 1.29 -1.25 -5.11
CA ALA A 141 2.31 -0.94 -6.12
C ALA A 141 3.08 -2.19 -6.58
N LEU A 142 3.48 -3.07 -5.65
CA LEU A 142 4.12 -4.34 -5.99
C LEU A 142 3.19 -5.27 -6.77
N VAL A 143 1.91 -5.36 -6.42
CA VAL A 143 0.89 -6.13 -7.16
C VAL A 143 0.77 -5.64 -8.59
N ALA A 144 0.94 -4.33 -8.83
CA ALA A 144 0.96 -3.74 -10.16
C ALA A 144 2.22 -4.07 -10.98
N GLY A 145 3.24 -4.65 -10.35
CA GLY A 145 4.50 -5.02 -10.99
C GLY A 145 5.63 -4.01 -10.80
N LEU A 146 5.58 -3.13 -9.80
CA LEU A 146 6.71 -2.32 -9.42
C LEU A 146 7.79 -3.18 -8.75
N ASP A 147 9.06 -2.77 -8.88
CA ASP A 147 10.21 -3.58 -8.49
C ASP A 147 10.54 -3.48 -6.99
N GLY A 148 10.12 -2.41 -6.33
CA GLY A 148 10.38 -2.20 -4.91
C GLY A 148 9.60 -1.02 -4.32
N PHE A 149 9.85 -0.74 -3.05
CA PHE A 149 9.20 0.31 -2.27
C PHE A 149 10.13 0.83 -1.18
N SER A 150 9.79 1.98 -0.58
CA SER A 150 10.71 2.69 0.33
C SER A 150 10.35 2.62 1.82
N HIS A 151 9.14 2.21 2.20
CA HIS A 151 8.65 2.31 3.57
C HIS A 151 9.07 1.14 4.44
N VAL A 152 9.92 1.38 5.46
CA VAL A 152 10.52 0.32 6.30
C VAL A 152 9.47 -0.56 6.98
N ALA A 153 8.50 0.03 7.69
CA ALA A 153 7.47 -0.75 8.39
C ALA A 153 6.51 -1.50 7.44
N ALA A 154 6.39 -1.07 6.18
CA ALA A 154 5.68 -1.86 5.18
C ALA A 154 6.47 -3.13 4.81
N GLY A 155 7.79 -3.07 4.86
CA GLY A 155 8.67 -4.21 4.63
C GLY A 155 8.39 -5.37 5.57
N ASP A 156 8.18 -5.08 6.85
CA ASP A 156 7.85 -6.10 7.86
C ASP A 156 6.52 -6.81 7.58
N GLN A 157 5.55 -6.09 7.03
CA GLN A 157 4.23 -6.65 6.69
C GLN A 157 4.20 -7.39 5.35
N ILE A 158 5.08 -7.00 4.42
CA ILE A 158 5.15 -7.57 3.07
C ILE A 158 6.18 -8.70 2.99
N ASP A 159 6.97 -8.89 4.05
CA ASP A 159 8.13 -9.82 4.12
C ASP A 159 9.14 -9.54 2.99
N ARG A 160 9.47 -8.25 2.81
CA ARG A 160 10.42 -7.80 1.78
C ARG A 160 11.17 -6.56 2.23
N ALA A 161 12.48 -6.51 2.01
CA ALA A 161 13.29 -5.34 2.34
C ALA A 161 12.85 -4.09 1.57
N ALA A 162 12.75 -2.96 2.28
CA ALA A 162 12.52 -1.66 1.67
C ALA A 162 13.78 -1.19 0.94
N SER A 163 13.60 -0.52 -0.19
CA SER A 163 14.65 0.15 -0.95
C SER A 163 14.76 1.61 -0.53
N GLY A 164 15.94 2.17 -0.59
CA GLY A 164 16.15 3.57 -0.27
C GLY A 164 17.36 4.15 -1.00
N THR A 165 17.42 5.47 -1.01
CA THR A 165 18.51 6.26 -1.55
C THR A 165 19.00 7.23 -0.49
N MET A 166 20.03 7.99 -0.80
CA MET A 166 20.51 9.07 0.06
C MET A 166 19.54 10.27 0.00
N PRO A 167 19.09 10.86 1.13
CA PRO A 167 18.28 12.06 1.11
C PRO A 167 19.13 13.34 1.07
N HIS A 168 18.61 14.42 0.49
CA HIS A 168 19.25 15.76 0.57
C HIS A 168 19.59 16.19 2.01
N ALA A 169 18.75 15.79 2.97
CA ALA A 169 18.95 16.11 4.39
C ALA A 169 20.31 15.60 4.91
N LEU A 170 20.80 14.46 4.43
CA LEU A 170 22.12 13.97 4.81
C LEU A 170 23.22 14.92 4.34
N LEU A 171 23.20 15.31 3.07
CA LEU A 171 24.19 16.26 2.49
C LEU A 171 24.13 17.61 3.23
N LEU A 172 22.91 18.09 3.53
CA LEU A 172 22.71 19.32 4.28
C LEU A 172 23.29 19.26 5.71
N CYS A 173 23.24 18.07 6.37
CA CYS A 173 23.83 17.87 7.69
C CYS A 173 25.37 17.92 7.69
N PHE A 174 26.00 17.48 6.60
CA PHE A 174 27.44 17.63 6.44
C PHE A 174 27.81 19.06 6.07
N GLY A 175 27.04 19.69 5.19
CA GLY A 175 27.22 21.07 4.76
C GLY A 175 27.85 21.21 3.35
N ARG A 176 27.78 22.44 2.85
CA ARG A 176 28.34 22.76 1.55
C ARG A 176 29.87 22.57 1.53
N GLY A 177 30.37 21.82 0.60
CA GLY A 177 31.79 21.51 0.45
C GLY A 177 32.23 20.20 1.11
N GLU A 178 31.33 19.54 1.86
CA GLU A 178 31.59 18.26 2.53
C GLU A 178 30.83 17.08 1.88
N GLN A 179 30.46 17.23 0.61
CA GLN A 179 29.67 16.21 -0.09
C GLN A 179 30.40 14.86 -0.17
N GLU A 180 31.71 14.88 -0.49
CA GLU A 180 32.54 13.67 -0.56
C GLU A 180 32.57 12.93 0.76
N ALA A 181 32.71 13.65 1.87
CA ALA A 181 32.68 13.06 3.20
C ALA A 181 31.30 12.43 3.52
N ALA A 182 30.21 13.07 3.06
CA ALA A 182 28.87 12.53 3.22
C ALA A 182 28.67 11.24 2.41
N TRP A 183 29.10 11.19 1.16
CA TRP A 183 29.00 9.99 0.31
C TRP A 183 29.83 8.84 0.88
N GLN A 184 31.07 9.11 1.27
CA GLN A 184 31.95 8.10 1.90
C GLN A 184 31.41 7.58 3.24
N ALA A 185 30.84 8.47 4.06
CA ALA A 185 30.23 8.08 5.35
C ALA A 185 28.98 7.22 5.12
N PHE A 186 28.17 7.53 4.10
CA PHE A 186 27.02 6.72 3.73
C PHE A 186 27.47 5.34 3.23
N ASP A 187 28.43 5.28 2.34
CA ASP A 187 28.98 4.01 1.84
C ASP A 187 29.51 3.12 2.96
N ALA A 188 30.23 3.69 3.90
CA ALA A 188 30.75 2.97 5.06
C ALA A 188 29.68 2.53 6.07
N ALA A 189 28.54 3.22 6.12
CA ALA A 189 27.49 2.97 7.10
C ALA A 189 26.44 1.96 6.64
N VAL A 190 26.20 1.84 5.33
CA VAL A 190 25.21 0.91 4.79
C VAL A 190 25.79 -0.49 4.62
N GLY A 191 24.97 -1.52 4.86
CA GLY A 191 25.41 -2.92 4.71
C GLY A 191 25.70 -3.30 3.26
N ASP A 192 26.46 -4.38 3.07
CA ASP A 192 26.89 -4.87 1.74
C ASP A 192 25.72 -5.22 0.82
N ASP A 193 24.57 -5.63 1.38
CA ASP A 193 23.36 -5.96 0.63
C ASP A 193 22.53 -4.73 0.23
N THR A 194 22.96 -3.52 0.62
CA THR A 194 22.25 -2.28 0.30
C THR A 194 22.77 -1.67 -0.99
N GLN A 195 21.87 -1.42 -1.95
CA GLN A 195 22.22 -0.69 -3.15
C GLN A 195 22.65 0.74 -2.80
N ARG A 196 23.84 1.13 -3.19
CA ARG A 196 24.41 2.45 -2.96
C ARG A 196 24.00 3.40 -4.07
N ILE A 197 23.19 4.38 -3.73
CA ILE A 197 22.74 5.42 -4.68
C ILE A 197 23.09 6.77 -4.07
N ALA A 198 24.15 7.38 -4.58
CA ALA A 198 24.58 8.71 -4.17
C ALA A 198 23.60 9.79 -4.68
N LEU A 199 23.36 10.82 -3.87
CA LEU A 199 22.59 12.00 -4.25
C LEU A 199 23.56 13.09 -4.71
N CYS A 200 23.37 13.60 -5.93
CA CYS A 200 24.33 14.45 -6.62
C CYS A 200 23.73 15.74 -7.20
N ASP A 201 22.81 16.39 -6.46
CA ASP A 201 22.12 17.61 -6.90
C ASP A 201 21.77 18.55 -5.73
N THR A 202 22.54 18.48 -4.61
CA THR A 202 22.20 19.20 -3.38
C THR A 202 22.73 20.62 -3.37
N PHE A 203 23.96 20.86 -3.78
CA PHE A 203 24.64 22.14 -3.59
C PHE A 203 25.20 22.75 -4.88
N SER A 204 25.43 21.97 -5.91
CA SER A 204 25.97 22.36 -7.20
C SER A 204 25.25 21.66 -8.35
N ASP A 205 25.79 21.84 -9.54
CA ASP A 205 25.32 21.16 -10.75
C ASP A 205 25.41 19.64 -10.59
N GLU A 206 24.39 18.92 -11.04
CA GLU A 206 24.29 17.46 -10.91
C GLU A 206 25.39 16.69 -11.64
N VAL A 207 25.93 17.24 -12.72
CA VAL A 207 27.04 16.63 -13.46
C VAL A 207 28.33 16.75 -12.65
N ASP A 208 28.61 17.94 -12.09
CA ASP A 208 29.78 18.17 -11.26
C ASP A 208 29.76 17.28 -10.00
N GLU A 209 28.62 17.26 -9.28
CA GLU A 209 28.49 16.41 -8.10
C GLU A 209 28.56 14.91 -8.43
N SER A 210 28.02 14.48 -9.57
CA SER A 210 28.11 13.07 -9.99
C SER A 210 29.53 12.64 -10.29
N LEU A 211 30.33 13.48 -10.97
CA LEU A 211 31.73 13.20 -11.24
C LEU A 211 32.54 13.15 -9.93
N ARG A 212 32.29 14.06 -9.01
CA ARG A 212 32.95 14.08 -7.69
C ARG A 212 32.55 12.88 -6.84
N ALA A 213 31.29 12.43 -6.91
CA ALA A 213 30.82 11.24 -6.20
C ALA A 213 31.50 9.97 -6.75
N ALA A 214 31.63 9.84 -8.08
CA ALA A 214 32.35 8.74 -8.71
C ALA A 214 33.82 8.72 -8.29
N ASP A 215 34.50 9.88 -8.30
CA ASP A 215 35.89 9.99 -7.83
C ASP A 215 36.03 9.62 -6.34
N ALA A 216 35.07 10.00 -5.49
CA ALA A 216 35.12 9.79 -4.05
C ALA A 216 34.80 8.35 -3.60
N LEU A 217 33.92 7.66 -4.36
CA LEU A 217 33.44 6.31 -4.01
C LEU A 217 34.18 5.20 -4.78
N GLY A 218 34.84 5.56 -5.86
CA GLY A 218 35.44 4.59 -6.78
C GLY A 218 34.40 3.94 -7.68
N ASP A 219 34.84 3.09 -8.58
CA ASP A 219 34.01 2.34 -9.52
C ASP A 219 33.17 1.23 -8.85
#